data_d0d97acee9b54c15e2fc5ef1f9de166a
#
_entry.id   d0d97acee9b54c15e2fc5ef1f9de166a
#
_cell.length_a   1.000
_cell.length_b   1.000
_cell.length_c   1.000
_cell.angle_alpha   90.00
_cell.angle_beta   90.00
_cell.angle_gamma   90.00
#
_symmetry.space_group_name_H-M   'P 1'
#
loop_
_entity.id
_entity.type
_entity.pdbx_description
1 polymer ?
#
loop_
_entity_poly.entity_id
_entity_poly.type
_entity_poly.pdbx_seq_one_letter_code
_entity_poly.pdbx_strand_id
1 'polypeptide(L)'
;MKLARIAVDGEIHAGEYRDGAIVTEDDRFVVGEDGDLVPPCDPSALYCVGRNFAETLDQMEYDVPDQPAFFIKPPASMIAHEEPIPYPTFSDEVTYAGELAAVIGERCHRLDEDEVSEVIRGYTIMNDVDALDQPGRTAR
;
A
#
# COMPACT_ATOMS: atom_id res chain seq x y z
N MET A 1 -6.57 -0.01 -17.06
CA MET A 1 -5.47 -1.00 -17.19
C MET A 1 -5.06 -1.40 -15.79
N LYS A 2 -4.84 -2.69 -15.53
CA LYS A 2 -4.28 -3.18 -14.27
C LYS A 2 -2.81 -3.49 -14.47
N LEU A 3 -1.94 -2.84 -13.73
CA LEU A 3 -0.49 -3.10 -13.76
C LEU A 3 -0.13 -3.95 -12.55
N ALA A 4 0.80 -4.90 -12.73
CA ALA A 4 1.33 -5.69 -11.63
C ALA A 4 2.79 -6.07 -11.89
N ARG A 5 3.44 -6.60 -10.86
CA ARG A 5 4.82 -7.11 -10.90
C ARG A 5 4.82 -8.55 -10.41
N ILE A 6 5.68 -9.37 -11.01
CA ILE A 6 5.87 -10.78 -10.67
C ILE A 6 7.36 -11.08 -10.52
N ALA A 7 7.71 -11.89 -9.55
CA ALA A 7 9.07 -12.42 -9.39
C ALA A 7 9.13 -13.81 -10.03
N VAL A 8 10.03 -13.97 -11.01
CA VAL A 8 10.28 -15.22 -11.74
C VAL A 8 11.78 -15.49 -11.74
N ASP A 9 12.22 -16.62 -11.23
CA ASP A 9 13.64 -17.03 -11.17
C ASP A 9 14.58 -15.95 -10.56
N GLY A 10 14.07 -15.14 -9.64
CA GLY A 10 14.81 -14.06 -8.96
C GLY A 10 14.84 -12.73 -9.71
N GLU A 11 14.21 -12.64 -10.86
CA GLU A 11 14.01 -11.40 -11.62
C GLU A 11 12.59 -10.88 -11.46
N ILE A 12 12.44 -9.54 -11.48
CA ILE A 12 11.13 -8.89 -11.37
C ILE A 12 10.69 -8.38 -12.74
N HIS A 13 9.54 -8.89 -13.18
CA HIS A 13 8.90 -8.47 -14.41
C HIS A 13 7.68 -7.61 -14.09
N ALA A 14 7.45 -6.55 -14.87
CA ALA A 14 6.31 -5.65 -14.72
C ALA A 14 5.51 -5.60 -16.02
N GLY A 15 4.20 -5.71 -15.93
CA GLY A 15 3.34 -5.71 -17.11
C GLY A 15 1.88 -5.51 -16.74
N GLU A 16 1.02 -5.72 -17.74
CA GLU A 16 -0.41 -5.68 -17.52
C GLU A 16 -0.92 -7.02 -16.99
N TYR A 17 -1.68 -6.96 -15.89
CA TYR A 17 -2.38 -8.14 -15.36
C TYR A 17 -3.62 -8.46 -16.20
N ARG A 18 -3.63 -9.61 -16.86
CA ARG A 18 -4.74 -10.13 -17.65
C ARG A 18 -4.94 -11.62 -17.40
N ASP A 19 -6.15 -12.02 -17.05
CA ASP A 19 -6.57 -13.42 -16.96
C ASP A 19 -5.58 -14.32 -16.19
N GLY A 20 -5.19 -13.88 -14.97
CA GLY A 20 -4.29 -14.63 -14.10
C GLY A 20 -2.80 -14.57 -14.50
N ALA A 21 -2.43 -13.71 -15.43
CA ALA A 21 -1.04 -13.59 -15.87
C ALA A 21 -0.57 -12.14 -15.97
N ILE A 22 0.74 -11.96 -15.89
CA ILE A 22 1.43 -10.70 -16.20
C ILE A 22 1.90 -10.77 -17.66
N VAL A 23 1.44 -9.81 -18.46
CA VAL A 23 1.79 -9.70 -19.87
C VAL A 23 2.73 -8.51 -20.03
N THR A 24 3.94 -8.79 -20.46
CA THR A 24 4.96 -7.78 -20.84
C THR A 24 4.95 -7.57 -22.36
N GLU A 25 5.91 -6.86 -22.88
CA GLU A 25 6.08 -6.68 -24.33
C GLU A 25 6.45 -8.01 -25.02
N ASP A 26 7.31 -8.81 -24.39
CA ASP A 26 7.91 -10.01 -25.00
C ASP A 26 7.36 -11.32 -24.38
N ASP A 27 6.87 -11.28 -23.14
CA ASP A 27 6.58 -12.48 -22.36
C ASP A 27 5.19 -12.45 -21.69
N ARG A 28 4.77 -13.65 -21.24
CA ARG A 28 3.58 -13.86 -20.44
C ARG A 28 3.88 -14.83 -19.31
N PHE A 29 3.73 -14.36 -18.07
CA PHE A 29 3.95 -15.13 -16.84
C PHE A 29 2.64 -15.43 -16.12
N VAL A 30 2.34 -16.69 -15.87
CA VAL A 30 1.14 -17.10 -15.12
C VAL A 30 1.41 -17.01 -13.63
N VAL A 31 0.58 -16.25 -12.93
CA VAL A 31 0.71 -16.05 -11.49
C VAL A 31 0.46 -17.37 -10.75
N GLY A 32 1.35 -17.74 -9.83
CA GLY A 32 1.30 -18.98 -9.07
C GLY A 32 1.85 -20.20 -9.80
N GLU A 33 2.15 -20.11 -11.12
CA GLU A 33 2.83 -21.18 -11.89
C GLU A 33 4.27 -20.78 -12.21
N ASP A 34 4.47 -19.58 -12.81
CA ASP A 34 5.78 -19.10 -13.21
C ASP A 34 6.45 -18.27 -12.09
N GLY A 35 5.66 -17.71 -11.17
CA GLY A 35 6.14 -16.92 -10.05
C GLY A 35 5.01 -16.30 -9.25
N ASP A 36 5.39 -15.49 -8.27
CA ASP A 36 4.47 -14.84 -7.33
C ASP A 36 4.41 -13.32 -7.55
N LEU A 37 3.23 -12.76 -7.28
CA LEU A 37 3.06 -11.31 -7.31
C LEU A 37 3.92 -10.65 -6.23
N VAL A 38 4.59 -9.57 -6.60
CA VAL A 38 5.35 -8.73 -5.66
C VAL A 38 4.68 -7.35 -5.54
N PRO A 39 5.03 -6.54 -4.52
CA PRO A 39 4.50 -5.19 -4.38
C PRO A 39 4.59 -4.38 -5.68
N PRO A 40 3.63 -3.49 -5.96
CA PRO A 40 3.54 -2.79 -7.25
C PRO A 40 4.70 -1.85 -7.54
N CYS A 41 5.47 -1.50 -6.52
CA CYS A 41 6.66 -0.67 -6.60
C CYS A 41 7.60 -0.94 -5.42
N ASP A 42 8.80 -0.36 -5.47
CA ASP A 42 9.79 -0.35 -4.39
C ASP A 42 9.87 1.08 -3.83
N PRO A 43 8.98 1.46 -2.91
CA PRO A 43 8.92 2.83 -2.40
C PRO A 43 10.10 3.11 -1.46
N SER A 44 10.55 4.36 -1.42
CA SER A 44 11.53 4.82 -0.41
C SER A 44 10.90 5.03 0.97
N ALA A 45 9.60 5.25 1.03
CA ALA A 45 8.79 5.42 2.23
C ALA A 45 7.31 5.19 1.93
N LEU A 46 6.56 4.81 2.96
CA LEU A 46 5.11 4.74 2.94
C LEU A 46 4.59 5.86 3.86
N TYR A 47 3.95 6.86 3.27
CA TYR A 47 3.28 7.93 4.01
C TYR A 47 1.82 7.53 4.20
N CYS A 48 1.44 7.29 5.44
CA CYS A 48 0.08 6.90 5.80
C CYS A 48 -0.67 8.11 6.35
N VAL A 49 -1.91 8.30 5.93
CA VAL A 49 -2.76 9.38 6.41
C VAL A 49 -3.82 8.78 7.34
N GLY A 50 -3.74 9.12 8.62
CA GLY A 50 -4.67 8.62 9.63
C GLY A 50 -5.92 9.47 9.76
N ARG A 51 -7.06 8.79 10.04
CA ARG A 51 -8.38 9.39 10.24
C ARG A 51 -8.86 10.22 9.04
N ASN A 52 -8.71 9.64 7.85
CA ASN A 52 -9.02 10.33 6.60
C ASN A 52 -10.38 9.92 5.99
N PHE A 53 -10.99 8.85 6.46
CA PHE A 53 -12.31 8.41 6.00
C PHE A 53 -13.41 9.01 6.88
N ALA A 54 -14.36 9.72 6.24
CA ALA A 54 -15.47 10.37 6.93
C ALA A 54 -16.32 9.40 7.78
N GLU A 55 -16.55 8.21 7.27
CA GLU A 55 -17.28 7.17 8.00
C GLU A 55 -16.55 6.71 9.27
N THR A 56 -15.23 6.58 9.22
CA THR A 56 -14.42 6.25 10.40
C THR A 56 -14.48 7.36 11.44
N LEU A 57 -14.42 8.63 11.02
CA LEU A 57 -14.56 9.78 11.92
C LEU A 57 -15.92 9.78 12.61
N ASP A 58 -17.01 9.55 11.87
CA ASP A 58 -18.37 9.51 12.38
C ASP A 58 -18.58 8.34 13.38
N GLN A 59 -18.14 7.13 13.02
CA GLN A 59 -18.25 5.94 13.88
C GLN A 59 -17.48 6.06 15.20
N MET A 60 -16.35 6.78 15.18
CA MET A 60 -15.49 6.96 16.34
C MET A 60 -15.77 8.27 17.10
N GLU A 61 -16.77 9.03 16.68
CA GLU A 61 -17.12 10.35 17.25
C GLU A 61 -15.93 11.33 17.28
N TYR A 62 -15.10 11.30 16.24
CA TYR A 62 -13.97 12.23 16.09
C TYR A 62 -14.36 13.45 15.25
N ASP A 63 -13.85 14.60 15.65
CA ASP A 63 -13.92 15.80 14.83
C ASP A 63 -13.08 15.64 13.56
N VAL A 64 -13.54 16.28 12.46
CA VAL A 64 -12.74 16.38 11.24
C VAL A 64 -11.51 17.22 11.53
N PRO A 65 -10.29 16.70 11.36
CA PRO A 65 -9.08 17.46 11.66
C PRO A 65 -8.87 18.58 10.64
N ASP A 66 -8.40 19.74 11.10
CA ASP A 66 -8.05 20.87 10.23
C ASP A 66 -6.89 20.57 9.27
N GLN A 67 -6.03 19.62 9.65
CA GLN A 67 -4.93 19.13 8.83
C GLN A 67 -4.84 17.61 8.92
N PRO A 68 -4.49 16.93 7.82
CA PRO A 68 -4.33 15.49 7.85
C PRO A 68 -3.20 15.09 8.80
N ALA A 69 -3.50 14.16 9.70
CA ALA A 69 -2.46 13.49 10.49
C ALA A 69 -1.81 12.41 9.64
N PHE A 70 -0.49 12.38 9.60
CA PHE A 70 0.23 11.35 8.87
C PHE A 70 1.37 10.74 9.70
N PHE A 71 1.70 9.51 9.34
CA PHE A 71 2.80 8.76 9.90
C PHE A 71 3.53 8.01 8.79
N ILE A 72 4.70 7.44 9.12
CA ILE A 72 5.53 6.76 8.13
C ILE A 72 5.68 5.30 8.54
N LYS A 73 5.44 4.39 7.59
CA LYS A 73 5.85 3.00 7.70
C LYS A 73 7.11 2.76 6.87
N PRO A 74 8.08 1.99 7.38
CA PRO A 74 9.27 1.66 6.59
C PRO A 74 8.91 0.72 5.45
N PRO A 75 9.57 0.80 4.28
CA PRO A 75 9.35 -0.13 3.17
C PRO A 75 9.53 -1.61 3.57
N ALA A 76 10.39 -1.88 4.55
CA ALA A 76 10.60 -3.24 5.10
C ALA A 76 9.37 -3.84 5.79
N SER A 77 8.33 -3.05 6.08
CA SER A 77 7.05 -3.56 6.60
C SER A 77 6.09 -4.02 5.50
N MET A 78 6.45 -3.81 4.24
CA MET A 78 5.62 -4.17 3.11
C MET A 78 5.84 -5.63 2.73
N ILE A 79 4.75 -6.35 2.55
CA ILE A 79 4.72 -7.72 2.05
C ILE A 79 3.88 -7.79 0.77
N ALA A 80 4.02 -8.85 0.01
CA ALA A 80 3.32 -9.05 -1.24
C ALA A 80 1.89 -9.58 -1.03
N HIS A 81 1.17 -9.70 -2.14
CA HIS A 81 -0.15 -10.32 -2.18
C HIS A 81 -0.06 -11.79 -1.73
N GLU A 82 -0.99 -12.20 -0.86
CA GLU A 82 -1.08 -13.57 -0.28
C GLU A 82 0.11 -13.99 0.60
N GLU A 83 1.11 -13.14 0.81
CA GLU A 83 2.13 -13.44 1.82
C GLU A 83 1.52 -13.43 3.23
N PRO A 84 1.91 -14.38 4.08
CA PRO A 84 1.38 -14.46 5.44
C PRO A 84 1.85 -13.29 6.29
N ILE A 85 0.91 -12.67 7.01
CA ILE A 85 1.20 -11.65 8.01
C ILE A 85 1.57 -12.35 9.32
N PRO A 86 2.85 -12.29 9.77
CA PRO A 86 3.23 -12.93 11.03
C PRO A 86 2.59 -12.17 12.19
N TYR A 87 1.81 -12.89 13.00
CA TYR A 87 1.23 -12.31 14.21
C TYR A 87 2.35 -12.04 15.24
N PRO A 88 2.53 -10.80 15.70
CA PRO A 88 3.63 -10.46 16.60
C PRO A 88 3.40 -11.05 18.00
N THR A 89 4.45 -11.64 18.60
CA THR A 89 4.38 -12.21 19.95
C THR A 89 4.35 -11.15 21.06
N PHE A 90 4.55 -9.89 20.72
CA PHE A 90 4.58 -8.76 21.65
C PHE A 90 3.25 -7.99 21.73
N SER A 91 2.22 -8.41 21.00
CA SER A 91 0.92 -7.74 20.96
C SER A 91 -0.20 -8.75 21.08
N ASP A 92 -1.17 -8.41 21.91
CA ASP A 92 -2.43 -9.16 22.07
C ASP A 92 -3.58 -8.52 21.27
N GLU A 93 -3.34 -7.34 20.68
CA GLU A 93 -4.36 -6.57 19.97
C GLU A 93 -3.84 -6.11 18.59
N VAL A 94 -3.94 -7.00 17.60
CA VAL A 94 -3.60 -6.69 16.21
C VAL A 94 -4.88 -6.42 15.42
N THR A 95 -4.91 -5.30 14.73
CA THR A 95 -6.01 -4.89 13.85
C THR A 95 -5.54 -4.75 12.41
N TYR A 96 -6.49 -4.61 11.50
CA TYR A 96 -6.24 -4.38 10.08
C TYR A 96 -7.24 -3.38 9.51
N ALA A 97 -6.83 -2.68 8.45
CA ALA A 97 -7.70 -1.78 7.70
C ALA A 97 -7.42 -1.87 6.20
N GLY A 98 -8.49 -1.95 5.41
CA GLY A 98 -8.39 -1.82 3.95
C GLY A 98 -8.19 -0.37 3.57
N GLU A 99 -7.03 -0.06 2.97
CA GLU A 99 -6.62 1.31 2.65
C GLU A 99 -6.42 1.51 1.15
N LEU A 100 -6.79 2.70 0.66
CA LEU A 100 -6.44 3.14 -0.69
C LEU A 100 -5.05 3.75 -0.69
N ALA A 101 -4.14 3.16 -1.47
CA ALA A 101 -2.79 3.69 -1.65
C ALA A 101 -2.63 4.34 -3.03
N ALA A 102 -2.13 5.58 -3.06
CA ALA A 102 -1.68 6.25 -4.27
C ALA A 102 -0.18 5.98 -4.48
N VAL A 103 0.17 5.44 -5.63
CA VAL A 103 1.57 5.20 -6.02
C VAL A 103 2.08 6.45 -6.73
N ILE A 104 3.01 7.15 -6.09
CA ILE A 104 3.65 8.32 -6.69
C ILE A 104 4.68 7.86 -7.71
N GLY A 105 4.51 8.29 -8.96
CA GLY A 105 5.33 7.87 -10.10
C GLY A 105 6.54 8.77 -10.37
N GLU A 106 6.49 10.01 -9.91
CA GLU A 106 7.51 11.01 -10.19
C GLU A 106 7.91 11.78 -8.93
N ARG A 107 9.15 12.27 -8.92
CA ARG A 107 9.63 13.12 -7.83
C ARG A 107 8.93 14.48 -7.90
N CYS A 108 8.22 14.84 -6.85
CA CYS A 108 7.44 16.07 -6.79
C CYS A 108 7.66 16.83 -5.46
N HIS A 109 7.36 18.13 -5.47
CA HIS A 109 7.43 18.97 -4.29
C HIS A 109 6.63 20.26 -4.51
N ARG A 110 5.76 20.62 -3.56
CA ARG A 110 4.95 21.86 -3.59
C ARG A 110 4.07 21.98 -4.83
N LEU A 111 3.38 20.91 -5.15
CA LEU A 111 2.40 20.88 -6.22
C LEU A 111 1.15 21.67 -5.83
N ASP A 112 0.55 22.31 -6.80
CA ASP A 112 -0.82 22.81 -6.68
C ASP A 112 -1.79 21.60 -6.79
N GLU A 113 -3.02 21.76 -6.30
CA GLU A 113 -3.98 20.65 -6.19
C GLU A 113 -4.30 19.99 -7.55
N ASP A 114 -4.36 20.79 -8.59
CA ASP A 114 -4.63 20.34 -9.96
C ASP A 114 -3.46 19.58 -10.61
N GLU A 115 -2.23 19.78 -10.11
CA GLU A 115 -1.03 19.07 -10.58
C GLU A 115 -0.85 17.66 -9.94
N VAL A 116 -1.51 17.41 -8.81
CA VAL A 116 -1.31 16.15 -8.06
C VAL A 116 -1.61 14.90 -8.90
N SER A 117 -2.63 14.96 -9.74
CA SER A 117 -3.02 13.83 -10.58
C SER A 117 -1.97 13.45 -11.63
N GLU A 118 -1.10 14.36 -12.03
CA GLU A 118 -0.08 14.13 -13.05
C GLU A 118 1.09 13.28 -12.52
N VAL A 119 1.37 13.34 -11.22
CA VAL A 119 2.46 12.59 -10.58
C VAL A 119 2.02 11.24 -10.01
N ILE A 120 0.73 10.95 -9.99
CA ILE A 120 0.20 9.66 -9.54
C ILE A 120 0.30 8.64 -10.68
N ARG A 121 1.11 7.59 -10.48
CA ARG A 121 1.22 6.46 -11.40
C ARG A 121 -0.02 5.58 -11.42
N GLY A 122 -0.70 5.47 -10.28
CA GLY A 122 -1.88 4.63 -10.12
C GLY A 122 -2.27 4.44 -8.67
N TYR A 123 -3.28 3.63 -8.46
CA TYR A 123 -3.82 3.31 -7.15
C TYR A 123 -3.81 1.80 -6.91
N THR A 124 -3.66 1.43 -5.65
CA THR A 124 -3.78 0.04 -5.20
C THR A 124 -4.48 -0.02 -3.86
N ILE A 125 -4.86 -1.22 -3.45
CA ILE A 125 -5.40 -1.47 -2.11
C ILE A 125 -4.29 -2.06 -1.26
N MET A 126 -4.15 -1.56 -0.03
CA MET A 126 -3.25 -2.08 0.99
C MET A 126 -4.04 -2.55 2.20
N ASN A 127 -3.47 -3.49 2.93
CA ASN A 127 -3.91 -3.84 4.26
C ASN A 127 -2.97 -3.17 5.27
N ASP A 128 -3.47 -2.17 5.99
CA ASP A 128 -2.74 -1.51 7.07
C ASP A 128 -2.93 -2.28 8.37
N VAL A 129 -1.88 -3.00 8.77
CA VAL A 129 -1.91 -3.84 9.97
C VAL A 129 -1.17 -3.16 11.12
N ASP A 130 -1.80 -3.16 12.28
CA ASP A 130 -1.35 -2.43 13.44
C ASP A 130 -1.49 -3.22 14.74
N ALA A 131 -0.53 -3.03 15.67
CA ALA A 131 -0.58 -3.50 17.05
C ALA A 131 -1.05 -2.35 17.97
N LEU A 132 -2.34 -2.34 18.34
CA LEU A 132 -2.97 -1.21 19.02
C LEU A 132 -2.53 -1.04 20.48
N ASP A 133 -2.13 -2.12 21.13
CA ASP A 133 -1.70 -2.15 22.53
C ASP A 133 -0.23 -1.73 22.75
N GLN A 134 0.48 -1.36 21.69
CA GLN A 134 1.89 -0.99 21.81
C GLN A 134 2.08 0.50 22.15
N PRO A 135 3.03 0.84 23.05
CA PRO A 135 3.30 2.23 23.40
C PRO A 135 3.84 3.01 22.20
N GLY A 136 3.32 4.22 22.02
CA GLY A 136 3.65 5.12 20.90
C GLY A 136 2.48 5.38 19.95
N ARG A 137 1.40 4.62 20.05
CA ARG A 137 0.17 4.79 19.28
C ARG A 137 -0.97 5.52 19.98
N THR A 138 -0.74 6.16 21.07
CA THR A 138 -1.73 7.07 21.64
C THR A 138 -1.72 8.39 20.88
N ALA A 139 -2.33 8.41 19.71
CA ALA A 139 -2.95 9.62 19.22
C ALA A 139 -4.16 9.88 20.15
N ARG A 140 -3.95 10.63 21.20
CA ARG A 140 -5.00 11.25 21.98
C ARG A 140 -5.53 12.44 21.24
#